data_b15ea4f1622e67c00ebc83f8ebb90664
#
_entry.id   b15ea4f1622e67c00ebc83f8ebb90664
#
_cell.length_a   1.000
_cell.length_b   1.000
_cell.length_c   1.000
_cell.angle_alpha   90.00
_cell.angle_beta   90.00
_cell.angle_gamma   90.00
#
_symmetry.space_group_name_H-M   'P 1'
#
loop_
_entity.id
_entity.type
_entity.pdbx_description
1 polymer ?
#
loop_
_entity_poly.entity_id
_entity_poly.type
_entity_poly.pdbx_seq_one_letter_code
_entity_poly.pdbx_strand_id
1 'polypeptide(L)'
;MKNATAYAQASGPWDDLETGARPWEDFSPAEQEAVVRHYAPKIRFLALRLKSKLPRNVELGEMISSGTLGLMEALGKFRPQLGIRFETYAENRIRGAMLDELRRLDWLPRSLRQRIRLLDEAMRKIEHEQGRQATEEDLQAATGLDLRDIRQGLEALQNQLWLSLDAIQDTLSSETATSGDEPYGGTAQRELAERVAPLIDRLTPREKLVLSLYYADELNMRETAEIMGITEGRVSQLHSQALRRLRKEFIRLYGDDAARS
;
A
#
# COMPACT_ATOMS: atom_id res chain seq x y z
N MET A 1 18.75 -7.50 -12.47
CA MET A 1 18.84 -6.34 -13.37
C MET A 1 18.76 -6.78 -14.81
N LYS A 2 17.60 -7.20 -15.33
CA LYS A 2 17.36 -7.45 -16.78
C LYS A 2 15.87 -7.74 -16.98
N ASN A 3 14.98 -6.75 -16.92
CA ASN A 3 13.61 -6.82 -17.46
C ASN A 3 12.87 -5.47 -17.48
N ALA A 4 13.57 -4.35 -17.23
CA ALA A 4 12.97 -3.01 -17.31
C ALA A 4 13.04 -2.36 -18.71
N THR A 5 13.52 -3.05 -19.73
CA THR A 5 13.89 -2.41 -21.02
C THR A 5 13.06 -2.88 -22.22
N ALA A 6 11.97 -3.61 -22.02
CA ALA A 6 11.22 -4.19 -23.14
C ALA A 6 9.92 -3.45 -23.52
N TYR A 7 9.58 -2.33 -22.87
CA TYR A 7 8.34 -1.59 -23.16
C TYR A 7 8.52 -0.26 -23.89
N ALA A 8 9.74 0.10 -24.24
CA ALA A 8 9.98 1.29 -25.04
C ALA A 8 10.20 0.88 -26.47
N GLN A 9 9.21 1.05 -27.39
CA GLN A 9 9.43 1.39 -28.81
C GLN A 9 8.23 1.06 -29.75
N ALA A 10 7.00 1.29 -29.32
CA ALA A 10 5.96 1.54 -30.31
C ALA A 10 5.24 2.81 -29.89
N SER A 11 5.37 3.91 -30.64
CA SER A 11 4.56 5.09 -30.42
C SER A 11 3.09 4.73 -30.62
N GLY A 12 2.24 5.17 -29.69
CA GLY A 12 0.83 4.81 -29.70
C GLY A 12 -0.02 5.92 -29.07
N PRO A 13 -1.34 5.74 -29.04
CA PRO A 13 -2.23 6.77 -28.51
C PRO A 13 -1.92 7.16 -27.04
N TRP A 14 -1.22 6.32 -26.27
CA TRP A 14 -0.78 6.65 -24.92
C TRP A 14 0.29 7.76 -24.88
N ASP A 15 1.06 7.98 -25.94
CA ASP A 15 2.02 9.08 -26.01
C ASP A 15 1.33 10.44 -26.09
N ASP A 16 0.16 10.51 -26.74
CA ASP A 16 -0.68 11.70 -26.78
C ASP A 16 -1.24 12.03 -25.38
N LEU A 17 -1.52 11.03 -24.54
CA LEU A 17 -1.90 11.24 -23.15
C LEU A 17 -0.74 11.81 -22.32
N GLU A 18 0.46 11.23 -22.46
CA GLU A 18 1.65 11.69 -21.74
C GLU A 18 2.01 13.14 -22.07
N THR A 19 1.86 13.53 -23.33
CA THR A 19 2.17 14.90 -23.81
C THR A 19 1.01 15.88 -23.65
N GLY A 20 -0.20 15.38 -23.39
CA GLY A 20 -1.42 16.18 -23.39
C GLY A 20 -1.80 16.72 -24.76
N ALA A 21 -1.33 16.07 -25.83
CA ALA A 21 -1.61 16.48 -27.20
C ALA A 21 -3.11 16.42 -27.55
N ARG A 22 -3.84 15.48 -26.94
CA ARG A 22 -5.29 15.31 -27.09
C ARG A 22 -5.95 14.96 -25.76
N PRO A 23 -7.15 15.52 -25.46
CA PRO A 23 -7.94 15.08 -24.32
C PRO A 23 -8.51 13.66 -24.58
N TRP A 24 -8.76 12.92 -23.49
CA TRP A 24 -9.24 11.53 -23.59
C TRP A 24 -10.52 11.36 -24.40
N GLU A 25 -11.42 12.34 -24.33
CA GLU A 25 -12.70 12.32 -25.02
C GLU A 25 -12.57 12.35 -26.55
N ASP A 26 -11.43 12.83 -27.07
CA ASP A 26 -11.16 12.93 -28.50
C ASP A 26 -10.56 11.63 -29.09
N PHE A 27 -10.29 10.63 -28.24
CA PHE A 27 -9.81 9.34 -28.72
C PHE A 27 -10.95 8.50 -29.28
N SER A 28 -10.74 7.94 -30.47
CA SER A 28 -11.66 6.98 -31.05
C SER A 28 -11.80 5.71 -30.17
N PRO A 29 -12.91 4.96 -30.29
CA PRO A 29 -13.09 3.73 -29.52
C PRO A 29 -11.94 2.72 -29.69
N ALA A 30 -11.35 2.64 -30.89
CA ALA A 30 -10.21 1.76 -31.17
C ALA A 30 -8.93 2.23 -30.45
N GLU A 31 -8.68 3.54 -30.39
CA GLU A 31 -7.55 4.11 -29.66
C GLU A 31 -7.73 3.96 -28.13
N GLN A 32 -8.96 4.16 -27.64
CA GLN A 32 -9.29 3.94 -26.24
C GLN A 32 -9.04 2.48 -25.82
N GLU A 33 -9.47 1.53 -26.65
CA GLU A 33 -9.18 0.11 -26.44
C GLU A 33 -7.67 -0.17 -26.47
N ALA A 34 -6.92 0.43 -27.39
CA ALA A 34 -5.47 0.27 -27.48
C ALA A 34 -4.75 0.77 -26.22
N VAL A 35 -5.17 1.93 -25.67
CA VAL A 35 -4.63 2.48 -24.42
C VAL A 35 -4.92 1.53 -23.25
N VAL A 36 -6.16 1.08 -23.08
CA VAL A 36 -6.53 0.15 -21.98
C VAL A 36 -5.72 -1.15 -22.10
N ARG A 37 -5.58 -1.67 -23.32
CA ARG A 37 -4.79 -2.89 -23.59
C ARG A 37 -3.31 -2.68 -23.28
N HIS A 38 -2.76 -1.49 -23.57
CA HIS A 38 -1.37 -1.14 -23.22
C HIS A 38 -1.12 -1.20 -21.73
N TYR A 39 -2.07 -0.71 -20.89
CA TYR A 39 -1.95 -0.71 -19.43
C TYR A 39 -2.37 -2.03 -18.75
N ALA A 40 -3.02 -2.95 -19.45
CA ALA A 40 -3.49 -4.22 -18.89
C ALA A 40 -2.38 -5.06 -18.23
N PRO A 41 -1.15 -5.19 -18.80
CA PRO A 41 -0.04 -5.87 -18.14
C PRO A 41 0.38 -5.21 -16.84
N LYS A 42 0.35 -3.87 -16.77
CA LYS A 42 0.67 -3.11 -15.56
C LYS A 42 -0.38 -3.31 -14.47
N ILE A 43 -1.67 -3.27 -14.83
CA ILE A 43 -2.78 -3.58 -13.91
C ILE A 43 -2.60 -4.99 -13.33
N ARG A 44 -2.34 -5.97 -14.19
CA ARG A 44 -2.12 -7.35 -13.75
C ARG A 44 -0.91 -7.48 -12.84
N PHE A 45 0.19 -6.80 -13.15
CA PHE A 45 1.40 -6.80 -12.32
C PHE A 45 1.11 -6.24 -10.92
N LEU A 46 0.44 -5.07 -10.83
CA LEU A 46 0.05 -4.46 -9.55
C LEU A 46 -0.90 -5.36 -8.76
N ALA A 47 -1.89 -5.97 -9.44
CA ALA A 47 -2.83 -6.90 -8.81
C ALA A 47 -2.12 -8.15 -8.25
N LEU A 48 -1.19 -8.75 -8.99
CA LEU A 48 -0.39 -9.88 -8.52
C LEU A 48 0.49 -9.51 -7.33
N ARG A 49 1.12 -8.35 -7.38
CA ARG A 49 1.96 -7.83 -6.30
C ARG A 49 1.15 -7.59 -5.02
N LEU A 50 -0.05 -7.02 -5.12
CA LEU A 50 -0.97 -6.89 -3.98
C LEU A 50 -1.45 -8.26 -3.50
N LYS A 51 -1.85 -9.13 -4.43
CA LYS A 51 -2.34 -10.48 -4.11
C LYS A 51 -1.32 -11.33 -3.35
N SER A 52 -0.03 -11.19 -3.62
CA SER A 52 1.03 -11.92 -2.91
C SER A 52 1.09 -11.60 -1.41
N LYS A 53 0.53 -10.46 -1.00
CA LYS A 53 0.47 -9.97 0.38
C LYS A 53 -0.90 -10.21 1.05
N LEU A 54 -1.85 -10.85 0.36
CA LEU A 54 -3.22 -11.01 0.81
C LEU A 54 -3.59 -12.48 0.99
N PRO A 55 -4.56 -12.80 1.85
CA PRO A 55 -5.08 -14.16 2.00
C PRO A 55 -5.61 -14.73 0.68
N ARG A 56 -5.69 -16.07 0.62
CA ARG A 56 -6.09 -16.79 -0.58
C ARG A 56 -7.52 -16.52 -1.05
N ASN A 57 -8.41 -16.11 -0.15
CA ASN A 57 -9.82 -15.81 -0.44
C ASN A 57 -10.05 -14.52 -1.23
N VAL A 58 -9.04 -13.68 -1.44
CA VAL A 58 -9.16 -12.51 -2.31
C VAL A 58 -8.95 -12.96 -3.76
N GLU A 59 -9.90 -12.68 -4.63
CA GLU A 59 -9.84 -13.09 -6.04
C GLU A 59 -9.02 -12.10 -6.88
N LEU A 60 -8.06 -12.63 -7.66
CA LEU A 60 -7.22 -11.82 -8.54
C LEU A 60 -8.05 -11.06 -9.59
N GLY A 61 -9.13 -11.69 -10.08
CA GLY A 61 -10.03 -11.10 -11.06
C GLY A 61 -10.72 -9.84 -10.55
N GLU A 62 -11.14 -9.81 -9.29
CA GLU A 62 -11.75 -8.64 -8.64
C GLU A 62 -10.76 -7.48 -8.58
N MET A 63 -9.52 -7.75 -8.20
CA MET A 63 -8.47 -6.74 -8.14
C MET A 63 -8.14 -6.17 -9.53
N ILE A 64 -8.07 -7.03 -10.58
CA ILE A 64 -7.85 -6.57 -11.95
C ILE A 64 -9.02 -5.71 -12.41
N SER A 65 -10.27 -6.09 -12.12
CA SER A 65 -11.46 -5.32 -12.47
C SER A 65 -11.44 -3.94 -11.80
N SER A 66 -11.19 -3.89 -10.50
CA SER A 66 -11.11 -2.63 -9.76
C SER A 66 -9.95 -1.76 -10.24
N GLY A 67 -8.79 -2.35 -10.53
CA GLY A 67 -7.67 -1.62 -11.13
C GLY A 67 -7.98 -1.07 -12.52
N THR A 68 -8.77 -1.79 -13.32
CA THR A 68 -9.23 -1.30 -14.63
C THR A 68 -10.17 -0.10 -14.47
N LEU A 69 -11.08 -0.12 -13.49
CA LEU A 69 -11.92 1.04 -13.17
C LEU A 69 -11.06 2.24 -12.72
N GLY A 70 -10.03 2.01 -11.90
CA GLY A 70 -9.07 3.04 -11.52
C GLY A 70 -8.32 3.65 -12.71
N LEU A 71 -7.94 2.84 -13.72
CA LEU A 71 -7.36 3.34 -14.97
C LEU A 71 -8.38 4.20 -15.73
N MET A 72 -9.64 3.76 -15.87
CA MET A 72 -10.68 4.53 -16.56
C MET A 72 -10.93 5.89 -15.89
N GLU A 73 -10.94 5.92 -14.56
CA GLU A 73 -11.03 7.19 -13.83
C GLU A 73 -9.79 8.07 -14.06
N ALA A 74 -8.59 7.49 -14.11
CA ALA A 74 -7.38 8.22 -14.39
C ALA A 74 -7.41 8.87 -15.76
N LEU A 75 -7.84 8.13 -16.78
CA LEU A 75 -7.98 8.61 -18.16
C LEU A 75 -8.94 9.82 -18.26
N GLY A 76 -10.07 9.77 -17.56
CA GLY A 76 -11.06 10.87 -17.58
C GLY A 76 -10.70 12.09 -16.73
N LYS A 77 -9.75 11.95 -15.79
CA LYS A 77 -9.40 13.02 -14.83
C LYS A 77 -7.99 13.57 -14.99
N PHE A 78 -7.18 12.97 -15.85
CA PHE A 78 -5.80 13.39 -16.04
C PHE A 78 -5.69 14.80 -16.63
N ARG A 79 -4.79 15.58 -16.09
CA ARG A 79 -4.48 16.95 -16.54
C ARG A 79 -2.97 17.11 -16.76
N PRO A 80 -2.52 17.05 -18.01
CA PRO A 80 -1.10 17.11 -18.35
C PRO A 80 -0.40 18.39 -17.88
N GLN A 81 -1.17 19.50 -17.76
CA GLN A 81 -0.67 20.82 -17.35
C GLN A 81 0.00 20.83 -15.96
N LEU A 82 -0.21 19.78 -15.17
CA LEU A 82 0.31 19.67 -13.81
C LEU A 82 1.72 19.08 -13.74
N GLY A 83 2.34 18.78 -14.88
CA GLY A 83 3.74 18.35 -14.96
C GLY A 83 4.01 16.94 -14.41
N ILE A 84 2.96 16.14 -14.20
CA ILE A 84 3.07 14.74 -13.76
C ILE A 84 2.87 13.84 -14.98
N ARG A 85 3.69 12.79 -15.09
CA ARG A 85 3.51 11.77 -16.14
C ARG A 85 2.20 11.00 -15.95
N PHE A 86 1.47 10.75 -17.04
CA PHE A 86 0.24 9.96 -17.00
C PHE A 86 0.47 8.58 -16.39
N GLU A 87 1.58 7.92 -16.73
CA GLU A 87 1.92 6.61 -16.17
C GLU A 87 1.95 6.62 -14.65
N THR A 88 2.60 7.62 -14.02
CA THR A 88 2.70 7.76 -12.57
C THR A 88 1.33 8.03 -11.94
N TYR A 89 0.55 8.92 -12.56
CA TYR A 89 -0.80 9.23 -12.10
C TYR A 89 -1.74 8.01 -12.20
N ALA A 90 -1.72 7.31 -13.34
CA ALA A 90 -2.51 6.11 -13.57
C ALA A 90 -2.16 4.98 -12.59
N GLU A 91 -0.86 4.75 -12.32
CA GLU A 91 -0.42 3.72 -11.36
C GLU A 91 -0.98 3.96 -9.97
N ASN A 92 -0.95 5.20 -9.49
CA ASN A 92 -1.52 5.55 -8.19
C ASN A 92 -3.04 5.34 -8.16
N ARG A 93 -3.77 5.74 -9.23
CA ARG A 93 -5.23 5.55 -9.30
C ARG A 93 -5.64 4.10 -9.43
N ILE A 94 -4.91 3.31 -10.24
CA ILE A 94 -5.12 1.86 -10.36
C ILE A 94 -4.94 1.18 -9.00
N ARG A 95 -3.85 1.51 -8.30
CA ARG A 95 -3.55 0.95 -6.99
C ARG A 95 -4.58 1.38 -5.95
N GLY A 96 -4.95 2.65 -5.91
CA GLY A 96 -5.97 3.19 -5.01
C GLY A 96 -7.31 2.46 -5.18
N ALA A 97 -7.78 2.29 -6.42
CA ALA A 97 -9.02 1.56 -6.71
C ALA A 97 -8.99 0.09 -6.24
N MET A 98 -7.85 -0.60 -6.41
CA MET A 98 -7.68 -1.97 -5.89
C MET A 98 -7.76 -2.01 -4.37
N LEU A 99 -7.16 -1.04 -3.68
CA LEU A 99 -7.17 -0.95 -2.23
C LEU A 99 -8.55 -0.59 -1.67
N ASP A 100 -9.28 0.29 -2.34
CA ASP A 100 -10.66 0.64 -1.98
C ASP A 100 -11.59 -0.55 -2.09
N GLU A 101 -11.43 -1.36 -3.14
CA GLU A 101 -12.16 -2.60 -3.27
C GLU A 101 -11.84 -3.58 -2.13
N LEU A 102 -10.57 -3.73 -1.78
CA LEU A 102 -10.18 -4.55 -0.63
C LEU A 102 -10.80 -4.04 0.68
N ARG A 103 -10.88 -2.75 0.90
CA ARG A 103 -11.56 -2.17 2.08
C ARG A 103 -13.05 -2.49 2.09
N ARG A 104 -13.70 -2.46 0.93
CA ARG A 104 -15.14 -2.74 0.75
C ARG A 104 -15.46 -4.22 0.96
N LEU A 105 -14.60 -5.11 0.51
CA LEU A 105 -14.81 -6.57 0.52
C LEU A 105 -14.54 -7.16 1.89
N ASP A 106 -14.64 -6.67 3.01
CA ASP A 106 -14.44 -7.34 4.33
C ASP A 106 -13.66 -8.69 4.21
N TRP A 107 -12.51 -8.62 3.51
CA TRP A 107 -11.70 -9.76 3.04
C TRP A 107 -11.10 -10.60 4.16
N LEU A 108 -11.19 -10.14 5.42
CA LEU A 108 -10.70 -10.85 6.60
C LEU A 108 -11.79 -11.79 7.14
N PRO A 109 -11.62 -13.12 7.05
CA PRO A 109 -12.51 -14.06 7.71
C PRO A 109 -12.68 -13.75 9.20
N ARG A 110 -13.87 -13.98 9.74
CA ARG A 110 -14.16 -13.69 11.17
C ARG A 110 -13.16 -14.36 12.12
N SER A 111 -12.77 -15.59 11.84
CA SER A 111 -11.77 -16.33 12.61
C SER A 111 -10.40 -15.67 12.60
N LEU A 112 -9.97 -15.17 11.42
CA LEU A 112 -8.69 -14.49 11.28
C LEU A 112 -8.71 -13.12 11.97
N ARG A 113 -9.83 -12.39 11.89
CA ARG A 113 -10.01 -11.13 12.62
C ARG A 113 -9.94 -11.31 14.14
N GLN A 114 -10.58 -12.36 14.66
CA GLN A 114 -10.48 -12.69 16.09
C GLN A 114 -9.05 -13.04 16.50
N ARG A 115 -8.34 -13.80 15.66
CA ARG A 115 -6.93 -14.16 15.88
C ARG A 115 -6.03 -12.93 15.90
N ILE A 116 -6.18 -12.01 14.93
CA ILE A 116 -5.47 -10.73 14.90
C ILE A 116 -5.66 -9.96 16.20
N ARG A 117 -6.90 -9.85 16.67
CA ARG A 117 -7.22 -9.14 17.92
C ARG A 117 -6.55 -9.78 19.12
N LEU A 118 -6.61 -11.10 19.26
CA LEU A 118 -5.94 -11.84 20.35
C LEU A 118 -4.42 -11.60 20.35
N LEU A 119 -3.79 -11.65 19.18
CA LEU A 119 -2.35 -11.43 19.04
C LEU A 119 -1.97 -9.98 19.35
N ASP A 120 -2.75 -9.00 18.90
CA ASP A 120 -2.49 -7.59 19.18
C ASP A 120 -2.63 -7.27 20.67
N GLU A 121 -3.64 -7.83 21.34
CA GLU A 121 -3.84 -7.69 22.78
C GLU A 121 -2.69 -8.36 23.57
N ALA A 122 -2.28 -9.57 23.20
CA ALA A 122 -1.17 -10.27 23.84
C ALA A 122 0.17 -9.53 23.66
N MET A 123 0.47 -9.04 22.45
CA MET A 123 1.67 -8.24 22.20
C MET A 123 1.73 -6.98 23.04
N ARG A 124 0.62 -6.24 23.12
CA ARG A 124 0.54 -5.01 23.95
C ARG A 124 0.73 -5.31 25.44
N LYS A 125 0.12 -6.40 25.92
CA LYS A 125 0.23 -6.80 27.31
C LYS A 125 1.67 -7.15 27.68
N ILE A 126 2.33 -7.97 26.89
CA ILE A 126 3.72 -8.38 27.13
C ILE A 126 4.67 -7.17 27.03
N GLU A 127 4.48 -6.29 26.06
CA GLU A 127 5.29 -5.07 25.92
C GLU A 127 5.11 -4.16 27.16
N HIS A 128 3.88 -4.03 27.67
CA HIS A 128 3.61 -3.23 28.84
C HIS A 128 4.17 -3.82 30.14
N GLU A 129 4.01 -5.14 30.35
CA GLU A 129 4.41 -5.82 31.59
C GLU A 129 5.91 -6.10 31.67
N GLN A 130 6.54 -6.41 30.52
CA GLN A 130 7.94 -6.87 30.49
C GLN A 130 8.90 -5.87 29.86
N GLY A 131 8.40 -4.76 29.30
CA GLY A 131 9.22 -3.74 28.65
C GLY A 131 9.98 -4.26 27.40
N ARG A 132 9.64 -5.45 26.92
CA ARG A 132 10.24 -6.09 25.74
C ARG A 132 9.17 -6.54 24.76
N GLN A 133 9.60 -6.81 23.56
CA GLN A 133 8.70 -7.36 22.55
C GLN A 133 8.40 -8.83 22.82
N ALA A 134 7.14 -9.24 22.50
CA ALA A 134 6.71 -10.62 22.59
C ALA A 134 7.43 -11.51 21.58
N THR A 135 7.88 -12.67 21.98
CA THR A 135 8.36 -13.74 21.08
C THR A 135 7.19 -14.59 20.58
N GLU A 136 7.42 -15.47 19.60
CA GLU A 136 6.38 -16.42 19.16
C GLU A 136 5.98 -17.36 20.31
N GLU A 137 6.93 -17.77 21.16
CA GLU A 137 6.69 -18.60 22.33
C GLU A 137 5.84 -17.86 23.38
N ASP A 138 6.12 -16.57 23.61
CA ASP A 138 5.31 -15.74 24.51
C ASP A 138 3.86 -15.65 23.99
N LEU A 139 3.71 -15.44 22.69
CA LEU A 139 2.38 -15.36 22.05
C LEU A 139 1.65 -16.69 22.12
N GLN A 140 2.35 -17.81 21.94
CA GLN A 140 1.77 -19.15 22.08
C GLN A 140 1.30 -19.37 23.51
N ALA A 141 2.12 -19.04 24.50
CA ALA A 141 1.77 -19.17 25.92
C ALA A 141 0.58 -18.27 26.32
N ALA A 142 0.53 -17.04 25.79
CA ALA A 142 -0.51 -16.07 26.13
C ALA A 142 -1.85 -16.31 25.43
N THR A 143 -1.85 -16.88 24.18
CA THR A 143 -3.05 -17.02 23.36
C THR A 143 -3.54 -18.46 23.21
N GLY A 144 -2.68 -19.45 23.46
CA GLY A 144 -2.97 -20.87 23.22
C GLY A 144 -3.00 -21.24 21.72
N LEU A 145 -2.64 -20.34 20.83
CA LEU A 145 -2.59 -20.59 19.38
C LEU A 145 -1.34 -21.39 19.02
N ASP A 146 -1.43 -22.21 17.97
CA ASP A 146 -0.23 -22.84 17.42
C ASP A 146 0.64 -21.85 16.63
N LEU A 147 1.89 -22.21 16.34
CA LEU A 147 2.85 -21.34 15.65
C LEU A 147 2.39 -20.95 14.24
N ARG A 148 1.69 -21.85 13.54
CA ARG A 148 1.14 -21.58 12.21
C ARG A 148 0.07 -20.51 12.26
N ASP A 149 -0.82 -20.61 13.24
CA ASP A 149 -1.90 -19.66 13.46
C ASP A 149 -1.37 -18.29 13.91
N ILE A 150 -0.33 -18.28 14.75
CA ILE A 150 0.36 -17.05 15.17
C ILE A 150 0.96 -16.36 13.95
N ARG A 151 1.74 -17.04 13.12
CA ARG A 151 2.37 -16.46 11.93
C ARG A 151 1.35 -15.93 10.93
N GLN A 152 0.30 -16.70 10.66
CA GLN A 152 -0.79 -16.26 9.78
C GLN A 152 -1.51 -15.02 10.33
N GLY A 153 -1.74 -14.98 11.65
CA GLY A 153 -2.36 -13.84 12.31
C GLY A 153 -1.49 -12.58 12.30
N LEU A 154 -0.20 -12.73 12.52
CA LEU A 154 0.77 -11.62 12.45
C LEU A 154 0.89 -11.06 11.02
N GLU A 155 0.95 -11.93 10.01
CA GLU A 155 0.95 -11.52 8.61
C GLU A 155 -0.34 -10.74 8.25
N ALA A 156 -1.49 -11.25 8.68
CA ALA A 156 -2.77 -10.59 8.42
C ALA A 156 -2.91 -9.25 9.17
N LEU A 157 -2.42 -9.15 10.42
CA LEU A 157 -2.34 -7.89 11.17
C LEU A 157 -1.51 -6.85 10.43
N GLN A 158 -0.39 -7.26 9.89
CA GLN A 158 0.52 -6.44 9.13
C GLN A 158 -0.13 -5.90 7.86
N ASN A 159 -0.81 -6.75 7.11
CA ASN A 159 -1.52 -6.37 5.89
C ASN A 159 -2.66 -5.39 6.20
N GLN A 160 -3.37 -5.58 7.32
CA GLN A 160 -4.40 -4.64 7.78
C GLN A 160 -3.81 -3.26 8.14
N LEU A 161 -2.67 -3.23 8.82
CA LEU A 161 -1.99 -1.97 9.16
C LEU A 161 -1.49 -1.26 7.91
N TRP A 162 -0.95 -2.00 6.93
CA TRP A 162 -0.53 -1.44 5.66
C TRP A 162 -1.68 -0.80 4.87
N LEU A 163 -2.81 -1.52 4.73
CA LEU A 163 -4.02 -0.98 4.10
C LEU A 163 -4.55 0.28 4.82
N SER A 164 -4.41 0.33 6.14
CA SER A 164 -4.80 1.48 6.95
C SER A 164 -3.90 2.72 6.74
N LEU A 165 -2.60 2.53 6.53
CA LEU A 165 -1.68 3.64 6.22
C LEU A 165 -1.88 4.18 4.81
N ASP A 166 -2.11 3.29 3.86
CA ASP A 166 -2.41 3.68 2.48
C ASP A 166 -3.73 4.48 2.39
N ALA A 167 -4.72 4.15 3.26
CA ALA A 167 -5.94 4.93 3.40
C ALA A 167 -5.70 6.38 3.88
N ILE A 168 -4.76 6.58 4.80
CA ILE A 168 -4.37 7.91 5.26
C ILE A 168 -3.73 8.70 4.10
N GLN A 169 -2.91 8.06 3.30
CA GLN A 169 -2.29 8.67 2.12
C GLN A 169 -3.34 9.12 1.09
N ASP A 170 -4.34 8.26 0.81
CA ASP A 170 -5.42 8.58 -0.14
C ASP A 170 -6.30 9.72 0.37
N THR A 171 -6.61 9.75 1.68
CA THR A 171 -7.40 10.83 2.30
C THR A 171 -6.68 12.17 2.16
N LEU A 172 -5.40 12.23 2.49
CA LEU A 172 -4.58 13.44 2.35
C LEU A 172 -4.47 13.89 0.89
N SER A 173 -4.37 12.94 -0.05
CA SER A 173 -4.31 13.24 -1.48
C SER A 173 -5.66 13.72 -2.05
N SER A 174 -6.79 13.31 -1.46
CA SER A 174 -8.13 13.72 -1.89
C SER A 174 -8.57 15.04 -1.27
N GLU A 175 -8.16 15.38 -0.07
CA GLU A 175 -8.48 16.65 0.58
C GLU A 175 -7.80 17.84 -0.12
N THR A 176 -6.56 17.66 -0.62
CA THR A 176 -5.91 18.65 -1.46
C THR A 176 -6.57 18.83 -2.84
N ALA A 177 -7.34 17.86 -3.30
CA ALA A 177 -8.06 17.94 -4.58
C ALA A 177 -9.41 18.66 -4.50
N THR A 178 -9.99 18.86 -3.32
CA THR A 178 -11.26 19.57 -3.11
C THR A 178 -11.12 21.09 -2.95
N SER A 179 -9.93 21.59 -2.65
CA SER A 179 -9.62 23.03 -2.71
C SER A 179 -9.28 23.37 -4.17
N GLY A 180 -10.25 23.91 -4.89
CA GLY A 180 -10.31 24.11 -6.34
C GLY A 180 -9.18 24.86 -7.06
N ASP A 181 -7.98 24.96 -6.51
CA ASP A 181 -6.90 25.78 -7.09
C ASP A 181 -5.49 25.25 -6.89
N GLU A 182 -5.25 23.96 -6.57
CA GLU A 182 -3.88 23.50 -6.38
C GLU A 182 -3.52 22.16 -7.06
N PRO A 183 -2.22 22.03 -7.45
CA PRO A 183 -1.77 20.98 -8.37
C PRO A 183 -1.61 19.63 -7.67
N TYR A 184 -2.38 18.72 -8.14
CA TYR A 184 -2.33 17.26 -8.12
C TYR A 184 -1.18 16.53 -7.42
N GLY A 185 -1.54 15.41 -6.84
CA GLY A 185 -0.82 14.22 -6.33
C GLY A 185 0.68 14.27 -6.08
N GLY A 186 1.45 14.96 -6.89
CA GLY A 186 2.88 15.15 -6.68
C GLY A 186 3.19 16.05 -5.49
N THR A 187 2.38 17.06 -5.25
CA THR A 187 2.56 17.98 -4.11
C THR A 187 2.09 17.30 -2.83
N ALA A 188 0.95 16.63 -2.85
CA ALA A 188 0.42 15.90 -1.70
C ALA A 188 1.31 14.70 -1.31
N GLN A 189 1.82 13.95 -2.28
CA GLN A 189 2.81 12.89 -2.02
C GLN A 189 4.11 13.44 -1.46
N ARG A 190 4.59 14.58 -1.99
CA ARG A 190 5.79 15.24 -1.50
C ARG A 190 5.58 15.77 -0.09
N GLU A 191 4.46 16.43 0.17
CA GLU A 191 4.08 16.90 1.49
C GLU A 191 3.93 15.76 2.49
N LEU A 192 3.27 14.65 2.11
CA LEU A 192 3.21 13.45 2.94
C LEU A 192 4.60 12.88 3.19
N ALA A 193 5.45 12.79 2.17
CA ALA A 193 6.82 12.33 2.33
C ALA A 193 7.62 13.24 3.27
N GLU A 194 7.46 14.54 3.15
CA GLU A 194 8.09 15.54 4.04
C GLU A 194 7.57 15.45 5.48
N ARG A 195 6.29 15.11 5.68
CA ARG A 195 5.69 14.85 7.00
C ARG A 195 6.09 13.49 7.59
N VAL A 196 6.22 12.46 6.77
CA VAL A 196 6.55 11.09 7.21
C VAL A 196 8.05 10.89 7.41
N ALA A 197 8.90 11.51 6.61
CA ALA A 197 10.36 11.36 6.70
C ALA A 197 10.92 11.59 8.11
N PRO A 198 10.58 12.68 8.83
CA PRO A 198 11.06 12.89 10.20
C PRO A 198 10.50 11.86 11.21
N LEU A 199 9.38 11.20 10.90
CA LEU A 199 8.82 10.14 11.73
C LEU A 199 9.58 8.83 11.53
N ILE A 200 9.99 8.54 10.30
CA ILE A 200 10.86 7.39 9.98
C ILE A 200 12.18 7.53 10.74
N ASP A 201 12.71 8.76 10.88
CA ASP A 201 13.96 8.99 11.61
C ASP A 201 13.89 8.64 13.10
N ARG A 202 12.70 8.62 13.69
CA ARG A 202 12.46 8.21 15.08
C ARG A 202 12.35 6.70 15.28
N LEU A 203 12.27 5.92 14.21
CA LEU A 203 12.27 4.46 14.28
C LEU A 203 13.65 3.92 14.65
N THR A 204 13.66 2.74 15.27
CA THR A 204 14.92 2.03 15.55
C THR A 204 15.59 1.60 14.23
N PRO A 205 16.92 1.39 14.21
CA PRO A 205 17.63 0.93 13.01
C PRO A 205 17.07 -0.36 12.42
N ARG A 206 16.60 -1.28 13.26
CA ARG A 206 15.98 -2.54 12.79
C ARG A 206 14.61 -2.33 12.19
N GLU A 207 13.79 -1.42 12.74
CA GLU A 207 12.49 -1.05 12.17
C GLU A 207 12.66 -0.35 10.82
N LYS A 208 13.63 0.59 10.70
CA LYS A 208 13.98 1.25 9.43
C LYS A 208 14.39 0.22 8.38
N LEU A 209 15.26 -0.72 8.75
CA LEU A 209 15.75 -1.75 7.85
C LEU A 209 14.62 -2.65 7.34
N VAL A 210 13.72 -3.09 8.23
CA VAL A 210 12.54 -3.90 7.82
C VAL A 210 11.68 -3.13 6.83
N LEU A 211 11.39 -1.84 7.09
CA LEU A 211 10.58 -1.03 6.17
C LEU A 211 11.29 -0.84 4.83
N SER A 212 12.61 -0.60 4.83
CA SER A 212 13.39 -0.46 3.59
C SER A 212 13.35 -1.73 2.75
N LEU A 213 13.70 -2.88 3.34
CA LEU A 213 13.69 -4.17 2.64
C LEU A 213 12.30 -4.52 2.08
N TYR A 214 11.25 -4.23 2.84
CA TYR A 214 9.88 -4.58 2.45
C TYR A 214 9.29 -3.63 1.41
N TYR A 215 9.52 -2.30 1.53
CA TYR A 215 8.90 -1.28 0.67
C TYR A 215 9.80 -0.80 -0.46
N ALA A 216 11.10 -0.59 -0.23
CA ALA A 216 12.01 -0.11 -1.25
C ALA A 216 12.59 -1.25 -2.10
N ASP A 217 13.01 -2.35 -1.43
CA ASP A 217 13.56 -3.53 -2.11
C ASP A 217 12.48 -4.55 -2.50
N GLU A 218 11.22 -4.32 -2.12
CA GLU A 218 10.03 -5.11 -2.47
C GLU A 218 10.06 -6.59 -2.04
N LEU A 219 10.88 -6.90 -1.03
CA LEU A 219 11.05 -8.25 -0.53
C LEU A 219 9.82 -8.72 0.27
N ASN A 220 9.52 -10.01 0.20
CA ASN A 220 8.54 -10.62 1.09
C ASN A 220 9.12 -10.85 2.50
N MET A 221 8.26 -11.26 3.46
CA MET A 221 8.67 -11.44 4.85
C MET A 221 9.75 -12.49 5.04
N ARG A 222 9.69 -13.56 4.28
CA ARG A 222 10.67 -14.63 4.33
C ARG A 222 12.04 -14.18 3.82
N GLU A 223 12.07 -13.50 2.68
CA GLU A 223 13.29 -12.93 2.12
C GLU A 223 13.90 -11.88 3.06
N THR A 224 13.06 -11.02 3.65
CA THR A 224 13.49 -10.05 4.66
C THR A 224 14.08 -10.75 5.89
N ALA A 225 13.46 -11.84 6.35
CA ALA A 225 13.94 -12.63 7.47
C ALA A 225 15.31 -13.28 7.19
N GLU A 226 15.50 -13.83 5.99
CA GLU A 226 16.76 -14.40 5.54
C GLU A 226 17.89 -13.34 5.54
N ILE A 227 17.63 -12.14 5.01
CA ILE A 227 18.62 -11.04 4.97
C ILE A 227 18.92 -10.52 6.37
N MET A 228 17.94 -10.42 7.25
CA MET A 228 18.14 -9.90 8.60
C MET A 228 18.66 -10.95 9.60
N GLY A 229 18.74 -12.21 9.22
CA GLY A 229 19.18 -13.33 10.08
C GLY A 229 18.23 -13.55 11.27
N ILE A 230 16.91 -13.34 11.10
CA ILE A 230 15.88 -13.51 12.13
C ILE A 230 14.71 -14.32 11.59
N THR A 231 13.78 -14.73 12.46
CA THR A 231 12.58 -15.46 12.03
C THR A 231 11.59 -14.55 11.31
N GLU A 232 10.79 -15.13 10.42
CA GLU A 232 9.71 -14.43 9.69
C GLU A 232 8.71 -13.77 10.65
N GLY A 233 8.34 -14.46 11.74
CA GLY A 233 7.50 -13.90 12.80
C GLY A 233 8.12 -12.66 13.45
N ARG A 234 9.47 -12.65 13.61
CA ARG A 234 10.18 -11.48 14.16
C ARG A 234 10.19 -10.30 13.18
N VAL A 235 10.32 -10.56 11.89
CA VAL A 235 10.18 -9.52 10.86
C VAL A 235 8.79 -8.91 10.91
N SER A 236 7.74 -9.75 10.95
CA SER A 236 6.34 -9.33 11.04
C SER A 236 6.08 -8.46 12.27
N GLN A 237 6.64 -8.81 13.41
CA GLN A 237 6.55 -8.01 14.64
C GLN A 237 7.21 -6.64 14.49
N LEU A 238 8.47 -6.60 14.00
CA LEU A 238 9.21 -5.36 13.80
C LEU A 238 8.48 -4.44 12.81
N HIS A 239 7.99 -4.98 11.72
CA HIS A 239 7.23 -4.25 10.73
C HIS A 239 5.94 -3.65 11.33
N SER A 240 5.12 -4.48 12.00
CA SER A 240 3.87 -4.03 12.64
C SER A 240 4.12 -2.98 13.73
N GLN A 241 5.22 -3.08 14.45
CA GLN A 241 5.62 -2.10 15.46
C GLN A 241 6.02 -0.78 14.82
N ALA A 242 6.83 -0.83 13.76
CA ALA A 242 7.24 0.36 13.01
C ALA A 242 6.01 1.12 12.48
N LEU A 243 5.08 0.42 11.83
CA LEU A 243 3.87 1.02 11.30
C LEU A 243 2.97 1.61 12.39
N ARG A 244 2.80 0.93 13.53
CA ARG A 244 2.04 1.46 14.67
C ARG A 244 2.66 2.72 15.25
N ARG A 245 3.99 2.77 15.37
CA ARG A 245 4.70 3.97 15.82
C ARG A 245 4.52 5.12 14.85
N LEU A 246 4.72 4.89 13.57
CA LEU A 246 4.51 5.91 12.53
C LEU A 246 3.10 6.45 12.57
N ARG A 247 2.08 5.58 12.62
CA ARG A 247 0.67 5.99 12.71
C ARG A 247 0.38 6.81 13.97
N LYS A 248 0.85 6.35 15.13
CA LYS A 248 0.65 7.06 16.42
C LYS A 248 1.27 8.45 16.39
N GLU A 249 2.51 8.57 15.92
CA GLU A 249 3.22 9.83 15.83
C GLU A 249 2.59 10.75 14.78
N PHE A 250 2.17 10.22 13.64
CA PHE A 250 1.49 10.96 12.60
C PHE A 250 0.17 11.57 13.11
N ILE A 251 -0.70 10.75 13.73
CA ILE A 251 -1.96 11.23 14.33
C ILE A 251 -1.68 12.26 15.44
N ARG A 252 -0.65 12.05 16.25
CA ARG A 252 -0.28 12.99 17.31
C ARG A 252 0.14 14.36 16.79
N LEU A 253 0.84 14.40 15.65
CA LEU A 253 1.41 15.64 15.09
C LEU A 253 0.46 16.33 14.09
N TYR A 254 -0.37 15.56 13.40
CA TYR A 254 -1.18 16.04 12.28
C TYR A 254 -2.67 15.69 12.39
N GLY A 255 -3.07 14.89 13.39
CA GLY A 255 -4.45 14.39 13.54
C GLY A 255 -5.48 15.45 13.93
N ASP A 256 -5.08 16.59 14.46
CA ASP A 256 -5.99 17.70 14.79
C ASP A 256 -6.39 18.52 13.53
N ASP A 257 -5.60 18.48 12.47
CA ASP A 257 -5.94 19.14 11.20
C ASP A 257 -6.99 18.33 10.42
N ALA A 258 -6.95 17.00 10.52
CA ALA A 258 -7.93 16.11 9.88
C ALA A 258 -9.33 16.12 10.56
N ALA A 259 -9.44 16.65 11.78
CA ALA A 259 -10.71 16.76 12.52
C ALA A 259 -11.38 18.15 12.38
N ARG A 260 -10.73 19.12 11.72
CA ARG A 260 -11.20 20.51 11.56
C ARG A 260 -11.55 20.90 10.14
N SER A 261 -11.38 20.00 9.17
CA SER A 261 -11.79 20.15 7.77
C SER A 261 -12.92 19.20 7.45
#